data_54ffa434d68569bc0bb7b8c529db3e5e
#
_entry.id   54ffa434d68569bc0bb7b8c529db3e5e
#
_cell.length_a   1.000
_cell.length_b   1.000
_cell.length_c   1.000
_cell.angle_alpha   90.00
_cell.angle_beta   90.00
_cell.angle_gamma   90.00
#
_symmetry.space_group_name_H-M   'P 1'
#
loop_
_entity.id
_entity.type
_entity.pdbx_description
1 polymer ?
#
loop_
_entity_poly.entity_id
_entity_poly.type
_entity_poly.pdbx_seq_one_letter_code
_entity_poly.pdbx_strand_id
1 'polypeptide(L)'
;FTDNAIVIGGFSKAYAMTGWRLGWAVFPKDLVRPAQKMQQNLIICAPAMAQWAGVAALEQAGDDVERMRLVFARRREIMLEELAACGLEVEARPGGAFYVLVNMGDVTDDSYRLAFDILQTTGVGVTPGKDFGPATARSIRFSYANSEANIREGVRRVGEYTGKLRC
;
A
#
# COMPACT_ATOMS: atom_id res chain seq x y z
N PHE A 1 -5.96 -21.67 13.27
CA PHE A 1 -6.02 -21.86 11.81
C PHE A 1 -7.11 -22.88 11.52
N THR A 2 -7.93 -22.63 10.51
CA THR A 2 -8.91 -23.59 10.00
C THR A 2 -8.27 -24.40 8.87
N ASP A 3 -8.55 -25.70 8.80
CA ASP A 3 -8.08 -26.57 7.72
C ASP A 3 -8.66 -26.21 6.34
N ASN A 4 -9.62 -25.28 6.31
CA ASN A 4 -10.34 -24.84 5.11
C ASN A 4 -9.93 -23.44 4.62
N ALA A 5 -8.74 -22.94 4.99
CA ALA A 5 -8.25 -21.64 4.55
C ALA A 5 -6.93 -21.76 3.76
N ILE A 6 -6.81 -20.95 2.73
CA ILE A 6 -5.54 -20.71 2.04
C ILE A 6 -5.02 -19.36 2.53
N VAL A 7 -3.82 -19.35 3.11
CA VAL A 7 -3.16 -18.13 3.57
C VAL A 7 -2.04 -17.79 2.60
N ILE A 8 -2.08 -16.58 2.05
CA ILE A 8 -1.07 -16.09 1.11
C ILE A 8 -0.33 -14.92 1.75
N GLY A 9 0.98 -14.94 1.70
CA GLY A 9 1.82 -13.87 2.21
C GLY A 9 3.04 -13.60 1.32
N GLY A 10 3.78 -12.55 1.65
CA GLY A 10 4.94 -12.20 0.86
C GLY A 10 5.94 -11.35 1.63
N PHE A 11 7.17 -11.38 1.16
CA PHE A 11 8.30 -10.66 1.75
C PHE A 11 8.41 -9.21 1.28
N SER A 12 7.69 -8.87 0.20
CA SER A 12 7.86 -7.59 -0.50
C SER A 12 7.70 -6.37 0.40
N LYS A 13 6.74 -6.36 1.34
CA LYS A 13 6.39 -5.18 2.15
C LYS A 13 7.03 -5.24 3.53
N ALA A 14 6.69 -6.25 4.34
CA ALA A 14 7.16 -6.38 5.70
C ALA A 14 8.70 -6.45 5.83
N TYR A 15 9.36 -7.06 4.85
CA TYR A 15 10.81 -7.23 4.83
C TYR A 15 11.53 -6.31 3.83
N ALA A 16 10.84 -5.33 3.23
CA ALA A 16 11.39 -4.42 2.21
C ALA A 16 12.04 -5.17 1.01
N MET A 17 11.55 -6.34 0.67
CA MET A 17 12.10 -7.25 -0.35
C MET A 17 11.32 -7.21 -1.67
N THR A 18 10.95 -6.02 -2.14
CA THR A 18 10.12 -5.86 -3.37
C THR A 18 10.78 -6.43 -4.62
N GLY A 19 12.09 -6.23 -4.78
CA GLY A 19 12.88 -6.71 -5.92
C GLY A 19 13.16 -8.21 -5.92
N TRP A 20 13.06 -8.88 -4.78
CA TRP A 20 13.33 -10.31 -4.64
C TRP A 20 12.24 -11.22 -5.19
N ARG A 21 11.04 -10.70 -5.41
CA ARG A 21 9.89 -11.40 -6.01
C ARG A 21 9.56 -12.71 -5.29
N LEU A 22 9.55 -12.70 -3.95
CA LEU A 22 9.32 -13.86 -3.10
C LEU A 22 8.00 -13.71 -2.32
N GLY A 23 7.22 -14.78 -2.33
CA GLY A 23 6.02 -14.95 -1.53
C GLY A 23 5.88 -16.39 -1.06
N TRP A 24 4.87 -16.64 -0.27
CA TRP A 24 4.55 -17.96 0.26
C TRP A 24 3.04 -18.15 0.37
N ALA A 25 2.62 -19.40 0.38
CA ALA A 25 1.24 -19.75 0.64
C ALA A 25 1.15 -21.02 1.52
N VAL A 26 0.19 -21.03 2.43
CA VAL A 26 -0.18 -22.18 3.24
C VAL A 26 -1.50 -22.72 2.71
N PHE A 27 -1.50 -23.98 2.35
CA PHE A 27 -2.67 -24.66 1.79
C PHE A 27 -3.21 -25.74 2.75
N PRO A 28 -4.50 -26.06 2.70
CA PRO A 28 -5.03 -27.32 3.20
C PRO A 28 -4.23 -28.50 2.64
N LYS A 29 -4.07 -29.55 3.43
CA LYS A 29 -3.15 -30.67 3.12
C LYS A 29 -3.42 -31.33 1.76
N ASP A 30 -4.69 -31.47 1.39
CA ASP A 30 -5.15 -32.05 0.13
C ASP A 30 -4.86 -31.16 -1.10
N LEU A 31 -4.73 -29.83 -0.89
CA LEU A 31 -4.45 -28.85 -1.94
C LEU A 31 -2.94 -28.60 -2.16
N VAL A 32 -2.06 -29.06 -1.27
CA VAL A 32 -0.61 -28.83 -1.40
C VAL A 32 -0.08 -29.41 -2.71
N ARG A 33 -0.39 -30.66 -3.02
CA ARG A 33 0.11 -31.29 -4.25
C ARG A 33 -0.47 -30.70 -5.53
N PRO A 34 -1.76 -30.43 -5.65
CA PRO A 34 -2.31 -29.65 -6.77
C PRO A 34 -1.64 -28.29 -6.95
N ALA A 35 -1.43 -27.52 -5.89
CA ALA A 35 -0.77 -26.22 -5.92
C ALA A 35 0.68 -26.32 -6.43
N GLN A 36 1.45 -27.32 -5.95
CA GLN A 36 2.81 -27.58 -6.44
C GLN A 36 2.85 -27.89 -7.95
N LYS A 37 1.90 -28.69 -8.46
CA LYS A 37 1.82 -28.98 -9.89
C LYS A 37 1.53 -27.72 -10.70
N MET A 38 0.62 -26.86 -10.24
CA MET A 38 0.33 -25.58 -10.89
C MET A 38 1.56 -24.66 -10.87
N GLN A 39 2.20 -24.50 -9.72
CA GLN A 39 3.41 -23.71 -9.58
C GLN A 39 4.51 -24.17 -10.54
N GLN A 40 4.79 -25.46 -10.58
CA GLN A 40 5.80 -26.06 -11.43
C GLN A 40 5.55 -25.81 -12.91
N ASN A 41 4.30 -25.86 -13.36
CA ASN A 41 3.97 -25.73 -14.78
C ASN A 41 3.79 -24.25 -15.22
N LEU A 42 3.43 -23.35 -14.31
CA LEU A 42 3.21 -21.93 -14.64
C LEU A 42 4.47 -21.08 -14.46
N ILE A 43 5.25 -21.34 -13.41
CA ILE A 43 6.33 -20.45 -12.95
C ILE A 43 7.65 -21.20 -12.73
N ILE A 44 7.62 -22.53 -12.65
CA ILE A 44 8.74 -23.41 -12.29
C ILE A 44 9.01 -23.33 -10.78
N CYS A 45 9.76 -22.33 -10.32
CA CYS A 45 10.04 -22.08 -8.90
C CYS A 45 10.48 -20.62 -8.67
N ALA A 46 10.46 -20.17 -7.42
CA ALA A 46 11.11 -18.92 -7.03
C ALA A 46 12.64 -19.07 -7.18
N PRO A 47 13.39 -18.00 -7.53
CA PRO A 47 14.85 -18.04 -7.62
C PRO A 47 15.49 -18.53 -6.32
N ALA A 48 16.48 -19.43 -6.39
CA ALA A 48 17.13 -20.02 -5.22
C ALA A 48 17.70 -18.95 -4.27
N MET A 49 18.33 -17.91 -4.81
CA MET A 49 18.85 -16.78 -4.03
C MET A 49 17.75 -16.07 -3.24
N ALA A 50 16.58 -15.88 -3.83
CA ALA A 50 15.44 -15.25 -3.15
C ALA A 50 14.91 -16.13 -2.01
N GLN A 51 14.91 -17.47 -2.19
CA GLN A 51 14.50 -18.39 -1.14
C GLN A 51 15.45 -18.33 0.07
N TRP A 52 16.76 -18.34 -0.14
CA TRP A 52 17.75 -18.19 0.93
C TRP A 52 17.67 -16.81 1.61
N ALA A 53 17.45 -15.75 0.85
CA ALA A 53 17.20 -14.43 1.41
C ALA A 53 15.92 -14.42 2.28
N GLY A 54 14.88 -15.15 1.86
CA GLY A 54 13.65 -15.31 2.65
C GLY A 54 13.89 -16.04 3.98
N VAL A 55 14.71 -17.09 3.98
CA VAL A 55 15.12 -17.78 5.21
C VAL A 55 15.85 -16.82 6.14
N ALA A 56 16.86 -16.11 5.64
CA ALA A 56 17.61 -15.13 6.43
C ALA A 56 16.69 -14.01 6.97
N ALA A 57 15.73 -13.53 6.18
CA ALA A 57 14.78 -12.52 6.62
C ALA A 57 13.92 -13.01 7.79
N LEU A 58 13.41 -14.24 7.73
CA LEU A 58 12.61 -14.83 8.81
C LEU A 58 13.42 -15.05 10.09
N GLU A 59 14.69 -15.45 9.98
CA GLU A 59 15.53 -15.78 11.13
C GLU A 59 16.20 -14.55 11.76
N GLN A 60 16.50 -13.49 10.98
CA GLN A 60 17.43 -12.45 11.42
C GLN A 60 16.85 -11.03 11.33
N ALA A 61 15.79 -10.76 10.57
CA ALA A 61 15.33 -9.40 10.31
C ALA A 61 14.20 -8.91 11.24
N GLY A 62 13.94 -9.58 12.36
CA GLY A 62 12.85 -9.19 13.29
C GLY A 62 12.95 -7.75 13.78
N ASP A 63 14.14 -7.33 14.21
CA ASP A 63 14.40 -5.98 14.70
C ASP A 63 14.28 -4.91 13.56
N ASP A 64 14.67 -5.28 12.35
CA ASP A 64 14.52 -4.40 11.17
C ASP A 64 13.04 -4.17 10.83
N VAL A 65 12.25 -5.22 10.88
CA VAL A 65 10.79 -5.15 10.65
C VAL A 65 10.14 -4.25 11.69
N GLU A 66 10.50 -4.40 12.97
CA GLU A 66 9.94 -3.57 14.03
C GLU A 66 10.37 -2.10 13.90
N ARG A 67 11.63 -1.81 13.57
CA ARG A 67 12.07 -0.44 13.26
C ARG A 67 11.29 0.18 12.11
N MET A 68 11.10 -0.55 11.01
CA MET A 68 10.29 -0.10 9.88
C MET A 68 8.83 0.15 10.28
N ARG A 69 8.25 -0.75 11.07
CA ARG A 69 6.87 -0.59 11.57
C ARG A 69 6.70 0.71 12.36
N LEU A 70 7.64 1.04 13.25
CA LEU A 70 7.61 2.28 14.03
C LEU A 70 7.73 3.52 13.13
N VAL A 71 8.63 3.49 12.13
CA VAL A 71 8.76 4.57 11.15
C VAL A 71 7.46 4.77 10.36
N PHE A 72 6.84 3.70 9.90
CA PHE A 72 5.56 3.79 9.18
C PHE A 72 4.42 4.25 10.10
N ALA A 73 4.40 3.83 11.36
CA ALA A 73 3.42 4.33 12.33
C ALA A 73 3.54 5.86 12.50
N ARG A 74 4.77 6.38 12.63
CA ARG A 74 5.03 7.83 12.73
C ARG A 74 4.59 8.57 11.46
N ARG A 75 4.96 8.07 10.28
CA ARG A 75 4.58 8.66 8.98
C ARG A 75 3.07 8.65 8.77
N ARG A 76 2.37 7.63 9.25
CA ARG A 76 0.91 7.57 9.22
C ARG A 76 0.28 8.72 10.02
N GLU A 77 0.75 8.96 11.24
CA GLU A 77 0.24 10.07 12.06
C GLU A 77 0.46 11.40 11.35
N ILE A 78 1.66 11.66 10.83
CA ILE A 78 1.96 12.87 10.07
C ILE A 78 1.02 13.01 8.87
N MET A 79 0.82 11.95 8.09
CA MET A 79 -0.10 11.99 6.94
C MET A 79 -1.52 12.36 7.37
N LEU A 80 -2.03 11.77 8.46
CA LEU A 80 -3.37 12.04 8.96
C LEU A 80 -3.51 13.46 9.49
N GLU A 81 -2.51 13.98 10.21
CA GLU A 81 -2.47 15.36 10.71
C GLU A 81 -2.50 16.38 9.55
N GLU A 82 -1.65 16.17 8.54
CA GLU A 82 -1.56 17.07 7.38
C GLU A 82 -2.83 17.03 6.52
N LEU A 83 -3.41 15.85 6.30
CA LEU A 83 -4.68 15.72 5.57
C LEU A 83 -5.81 16.47 6.30
N ALA A 84 -5.92 16.28 7.61
CA ALA A 84 -6.91 16.98 8.43
C ALA A 84 -6.71 18.51 8.39
N ALA A 85 -5.46 18.99 8.46
CA ALA A 85 -5.15 20.42 8.37
C ALA A 85 -5.57 21.04 7.02
N CYS A 86 -5.58 20.24 5.95
CA CYS A 86 -6.05 20.64 4.61
C CYS A 86 -7.56 20.45 4.41
N GLY A 87 -8.31 20.00 5.43
CA GLY A 87 -9.73 19.68 5.30
C GLY A 87 -10.02 18.49 4.39
N LEU A 88 -9.07 17.57 4.26
CA LEU A 88 -9.21 16.35 3.47
C LEU A 88 -9.66 15.19 4.37
N GLU A 89 -10.89 14.73 4.15
CA GLU A 89 -11.52 13.71 4.98
C GLU A 89 -10.97 12.31 4.67
N VAL A 90 -10.45 11.64 5.69
CA VAL A 90 -10.02 10.24 5.62
C VAL A 90 -11.21 9.35 5.95
N GLU A 91 -11.64 8.51 5.02
CA GLU A 91 -12.82 7.64 5.15
C GLU A 91 -12.73 6.70 6.36
N ALA A 92 -11.53 6.13 6.59
CA ALA A 92 -11.28 5.28 7.75
C ALA A 92 -9.82 5.40 8.17
N ARG A 93 -9.57 5.58 9.47
CA ARG A 93 -8.21 5.59 10.02
C ARG A 93 -7.57 4.21 9.81
N PRO A 94 -6.49 4.10 9.01
CA PRO A 94 -5.89 2.80 8.74
C PRO A 94 -5.18 2.24 9.96
N GLY A 95 -5.41 0.95 10.26
CA GLY A 95 -4.71 0.23 11.32
C GLY A 95 -3.34 -0.30 10.89
N GLY A 96 -3.03 -0.28 9.58
CA GLY A 96 -1.80 -0.81 9.01
C GLY A 96 -1.57 -0.33 7.59
N ALA A 97 -0.80 -1.11 6.79
CA ALA A 97 -0.36 -0.77 5.44
C ALA A 97 0.57 0.47 5.42
N PHE A 98 0.61 1.20 4.33
CA PHE A 98 1.40 2.43 4.15
C PHE A 98 0.66 3.46 3.28
N TYR A 99 -0.66 3.41 3.26
CA TYR A 99 -1.53 4.32 2.51
C TYR A 99 -2.83 4.61 3.24
N VAL A 100 -3.48 5.70 2.84
CA VAL A 100 -4.80 6.11 3.28
C VAL A 100 -5.69 6.42 2.07
N LEU A 101 -6.98 6.19 2.19
CA LEU A 101 -8.02 6.64 1.26
C LEU A 101 -8.65 7.92 1.78
N VAL A 102 -8.72 8.90 0.90
CA VAL A 102 -9.31 10.21 1.17
C VAL A 102 -10.52 10.39 0.28
N ASN A 103 -11.65 10.73 0.86
CA ASN A 103 -12.86 11.04 0.13
C ASN A 103 -12.70 12.40 -0.59
N MET A 104 -13.00 12.41 -1.89
CA MET A 104 -12.96 13.58 -2.77
C MET A 104 -14.31 13.81 -3.45
N GLY A 105 -15.37 13.29 -2.87
CA GLY A 105 -16.70 13.35 -3.46
C GLY A 105 -17.30 14.76 -3.56
N ASP A 106 -16.75 15.72 -2.84
CA ASP A 106 -17.04 17.15 -2.93
C ASP A 106 -16.24 17.87 -4.04
N VAL A 107 -15.24 17.20 -4.62
CA VAL A 107 -14.33 17.74 -5.65
C VAL A 107 -14.57 17.08 -7.00
N THR A 108 -14.85 15.76 -7.02
CA THR A 108 -14.92 14.99 -8.26
C THR A 108 -15.84 13.78 -8.19
N ASP A 109 -16.38 13.40 -9.33
CA ASP A 109 -17.00 12.08 -9.57
C ASP A 109 -16.07 11.11 -10.32
N ASP A 110 -14.90 11.59 -10.76
CA ASP A 110 -13.92 10.82 -11.52
C ASP A 110 -12.52 10.93 -10.89
N SER A 111 -12.16 9.95 -10.08
CA SER A 111 -10.87 9.91 -9.42
C SER A 111 -9.68 9.72 -10.38
N TYR A 112 -9.88 9.15 -11.56
CA TYR A 112 -8.82 9.08 -12.59
C TYR A 112 -8.44 10.45 -13.07
N ARG A 113 -9.43 11.23 -13.51
CA ARG A 113 -9.22 12.59 -13.96
C ARG A 113 -8.55 13.43 -12.88
N LEU A 114 -9.08 13.37 -11.65
CA LEU A 114 -8.52 14.14 -10.53
C LEU A 114 -7.06 13.74 -10.24
N ALA A 115 -6.71 12.45 -10.29
CA ALA A 115 -5.34 12.00 -10.06
C ALA A 115 -4.36 12.53 -11.12
N PHE A 116 -4.76 12.58 -12.38
CA PHE A 116 -3.97 13.19 -13.46
C PHE A 116 -3.84 14.70 -13.31
N ASP A 117 -4.93 15.39 -12.98
CA ASP A 117 -4.92 16.85 -12.77
C ASP A 117 -4.02 17.22 -11.57
N ILE A 118 -4.08 16.46 -10.48
CA ILE A 118 -3.17 16.60 -9.32
C ILE A 118 -1.72 16.44 -9.77
N LEU A 119 -1.41 15.37 -10.50
CA LEU A 119 -0.04 15.11 -10.96
C LEU A 119 0.48 16.24 -11.84
N GLN A 120 -0.30 16.68 -12.81
CA GLN A 120 0.10 17.74 -13.76
C GLN A 120 0.26 19.09 -13.08
N THR A 121 -0.61 19.41 -12.12
CA THR A 121 -0.63 20.74 -11.51
C THR A 121 0.34 20.86 -10.34
N THR A 122 0.47 19.80 -9.55
CA THR A 122 1.21 19.85 -8.27
C THR A 122 2.52 19.07 -8.29
N GLY A 123 2.73 18.19 -9.27
CA GLY A 123 3.85 17.25 -9.33
C GLY A 123 3.74 16.11 -8.32
N VAL A 124 2.55 15.90 -7.70
CA VAL A 124 2.32 14.85 -6.71
C VAL A 124 1.58 13.67 -7.34
N GLY A 125 2.21 12.49 -7.34
CA GLY A 125 1.58 11.24 -7.79
C GLY A 125 0.69 10.66 -6.69
N VAL A 126 -0.58 10.44 -7.02
CA VAL A 126 -1.58 9.78 -6.17
C VAL A 126 -2.24 8.64 -6.95
N THR A 127 -2.93 7.73 -6.26
CA THR A 127 -3.62 6.63 -6.94
C THR A 127 -5.13 6.87 -6.95
N PRO A 128 -5.79 6.75 -8.12
CA PRO A 128 -7.25 6.87 -8.18
C PRO A 128 -7.93 5.75 -7.42
N GLY A 129 -8.94 6.08 -6.62
CA GLY A 129 -9.68 5.11 -5.80
C GLY A 129 -10.50 4.13 -6.64
N LYS A 130 -10.88 4.50 -7.84
CA LYS A 130 -11.61 3.63 -8.79
C LYS A 130 -10.89 2.31 -9.08
N ASP A 131 -9.55 2.26 -8.95
CA ASP A 131 -8.76 1.02 -9.07
C ASP A 131 -9.08 -0.02 -8.00
N PHE A 132 -9.73 0.39 -6.89
CA PHE A 132 -10.08 -0.47 -5.76
C PHE A 132 -11.56 -0.82 -5.70
N GLY A 133 -12.30 -0.47 -6.75
CA GLY A 133 -13.72 -0.81 -6.90
C GLY A 133 -14.68 0.38 -6.85
N PRO A 134 -15.97 0.14 -7.10
CA PRO A 134 -16.96 1.22 -7.24
C PRO A 134 -17.19 2.00 -5.94
N ALA A 135 -17.03 1.37 -4.77
CA ALA A 135 -17.21 2.04 -3.49
C ALA A 135 -16.20 3.17 -3.24
N THR A 136 -15.03 3.11 -3.86
CA THR A 136 -13.94 4.08 -3.72
C THR A 136 -13.74 4.95 -4.97
N ALA A 137 -14.70 4.93 -5.92
CA ALA A 137 -14.58 5.62 -7.20
C ALA A 137 -14.36 7.14 -7.10
N ARG A 138 -14.78 7.75 -5.99
CA ARG A 138 -14.65 9.19 -5.68
C ARG A 138 -13.53 9.48 -4.68
N SER A 139 -12.66 8.50 -4.40
CA SER A 139 -11.57 8.63 -3.44
C SER A 139 -10.22 8.69 -4.13
N ILE A 140 -9.23 9.23 -3.44
CA ILE A 140 -7.82 9.23 -3.83
C ILE A 140 -7.02 8.50 -2.74
N ARG A 141 -6.10 7.61 -3.16
CA ARG A 141 -5.20 6.94 -2.25
C ARG A 141 -3.86 7.66 -2.17
N PHE A 142 -3.49 8.11 -0.97
CA PHE A 142 -2.17 8.63 -0.66
C PHE A 142 -1.28 7.53 -0.08
N SER A 143 0.03 7.60 -0.36
CA SER A 143 1.03 6.71 0.21
C SER A 143 1.96 7.48 1.15
N TYR A 144 2.17 6.95 2.35
CA TYR A 144 3.16 7.48 3.29
C TYR A 144 4.48 6.68 3.31
N ALA A 145 4.74 5.88 2.25
CA ALA A 145 6.02 5.23 2.01
C ALA A 145 7.04 6.22 1.41
N ASN A 146 7.27 7.35 2.08
CA ASN A 146 8.17 8.43 1.67
C ASN A 146 8.78 9.10 2.91
N SER A 147 9.68 10.07 2.73
CA SER A 147 10.20 10.89 3.83
C SER A 147 9.10 11.75 4.46
N GLU A 148 9.25 12.10 5.74
CA GLU A 148 8.29 12.97 6.43
C GLU A 148 8.16 14.34 5.73
N ALA A 149 9.26 14.90 5.25
CA ALA A 149 9.26 16.16 4.52
C ALA A 149 8.45 16.09 3.21
N ASN A 150 8.61 14.99 2.45
CA ASN A 150 7.86 14.81 1.21
C ASN A 150 6.38 14.52 1.47
N ILE A 151 6.04 13.85 2.57
CA ILE A 151 4.64 13.65 2.98
C ILE A 151 3.97 15.00 3.24
N ARG A 152 4.58 15.84 4.09
CA ARG A 152 4.05 17.18 4.42
C ARG A 152 3.90 18.05 3.18
N GLU A 153 4.94 18.14 2.38
CA GLU A 153 4.93 18.97 1.17
C GLU A 153 3.93 18.45 0.12
N GLY A 154 3.87 17.13 -0.08
CA GLY A 154 2.92 16.53 -1.02
C GLY A 154 1.47 16.78 -0.62
N VAL A 155 1.12 16.59 0.66
CA VAL A 155 -0.24 16.85 1.15
C VAL A 155 -0.59 18.33 1.07
N ARG A 156 0.33 19.22 1.45
CA ARG A 156 0.13 20.67 1.33
C ARG A 156 -0.22 21.08 -0.10
N ARG A 157 0.57 20.63 -1.10
CA ARG A 157 0.32 20.95 -2.52
C ARG A 157 -1.03 20.46 -3.01
N VAL A 158 -1.37 19.23 -2.66
CA VAL A 158 -2.68 18.65 -3.05
C VAL A 158 -3.81 19.40 -2.36
N GLY A 159 -3.68 19.71 -1.06
CA GLY A 159 -4.67 20.48 -0.30
C GLY A 159 -4.92 21.88 -0.88
N GLU A 160 -3.86 22.60 -1.27
CA GLU A 160 -3.97 23.91 -1.91
C GLU A 160 -4.65 23.83 -3.29
N TYR A 161 -4.37 22.78 -4.06
CA TYR A 161 -5.00 22.56 -5.35
C TYR A 161 -6.48 22.22 -5.20
N THR A 162 -6.81 21.23 -4.37
CA THR A 162 -8.20 20.78 -4.19
C THR A 162 -9.06 21.81 -3.48
N GLY A 163 -8.48 22.64 -2.60
CA GLY A 163 -9.15 23.77 -1.97
C GLY A 163 -9.67 24.79 -2.98
N LYS A 164 -8.96 25.01 -4.08
CA LYS A 164 -9.40 25.89 -5.19
C LYS A 164 -10.55 25.30 -6.03
N LEU A 165 -10.73 23.98 -5.99
CA LEU A 165 -11.81 23.30 -6.73
C LEU A 165 -13.13 23.27 -5.93
N ARG A 166 -13.06 23.54 -4.61
CA ARG A 166 -14.23 23.63 -3.71
C ARG A 166 -14.90 25.01 -3.70
N CYS A 167 -14.23 26.02 -4.26
CA CYS A 167 -14.75 27.38 -4.42
C CYS A 167 -15.46 27.55 -5.75
#